data_c71d805c2480c39d5a34e8ca2c2db0d1
#
_entry.id   c71d805c2480c39d5a34e8ca2c2db0d1
#
_cell.length_a   1.000
_cell.length_b   1.000
_cell.length_c   1.000
_cell.angle_alpha   90.00
_cell.angle_beta   90.00
_cell.angle_gamma   90.00
#
_symmetry.space_group_name_H-M   'P 1'
#
loop_
_entity.id
_entity.type
_entity.pdbx_description
1 polymer ?
#
loop_
_entity_poly.entity_id
_entity_poly.type
_entity_poly.pdbx_seq_one_letter_code
_entity_poly.pdbx_strand_id
1 'polypeptide(L)'
;PLYSSAASDVYKRQLRSRSVERFRRRPAETQRKELERLLRECARTEFGRRYGFGEIRTPEAFAQRVERFDYTSFKPYVERMMAGEADVAAPGRVRWFARSSGTTSERSKYLPVTDVSLWRCHTRGLRDVATLYVGQYPSTRVFEGKTLTLGGTCSKSGGIVVGDLSALLVERTPFWSGWFRTPRRETALLADFDEKVERICRECASERVTAFAGVPSWNLALLRRMVEYTGRRNLCEVWPHLELFAHGGVGFEPYRAAFRELIPSAGMHYMETYNASEGFFAIADDASRDDMLLMLDYGTYYEFRDGDEVVPLEGVQAGRRYAMLISSCNGLWRYELGDVVEFTSTDPYRIRVAGRTRQFINAFGEEVVMENAERAVTVAAEATGAVVSEYTAGPRYMTLHGRGAHEWIVEFGRAPESFDAFVQKLDGELMRLNSDYEAKRRSTMAPPEMHVVPAGTFARWMLRRGKNKVPRLANDRRVLEDVLATTAEQDAAVGVRG
;
A
#
# COMPACT_ATOMS: atom_id res chain seq x y z
N PRO A 1 -7.38 -35.35 -17.95
CA PRO A 1 -8.02 -34.17 -17.35
C PRO A 1 -7.10 -32.98 -17.24
N LEU A 2 -5.75 -33.16 -17.00
CA LEU A 2 -4.78 -32.07 -16.87
C LEU A 2 -4.56 -31.26 -18.17
N TYR A 3 -4.62 -31.89 -19.32
CA TYR A 3 -4.48 -31.21 -20.64
C TYR A 3 -5.65 -30.26 -20.94
N SER A 4 -6.86 -30.60 -20.52
CA SER A 4 -8.04 -29.76 -20.77
C SER A 4 -8.04 -28.48 -19.90
N SER A 5 -7.46 -28.53 -18.68
CA SER A 5 -7.34 -27.36 -17.81
C SER A 5 -6.27 -26.39 -18.33
N ALA A 6 -5.11 -26.91 -18.77
CA ALA A 6 -4.04 -26.07 -19.33
C ALA A 6 -4.48 -25.36 -20.62
N ALA A 7 -5.16 -26.07 -21.54
CA ALA A 7 -5.72 -25.44 -22.74
C ALA A 7 -6.77 -24.37 -22.41
N SER A 8 -7.64 -24.63 -21.42
CA SER A 8 -8.61 -23.64 -20.93
C SER A 8 -7.94 -22.41 -20.33
N ASP A 9 -6.86 -22.58 -19.59
CA ASP A 9 -6.13 -21.46 -18.98
C ASP A 9 -5.33 -20.64 -20.01
N VAL A 10 -4.71 -21.29 -21.00
CA VAL A 10 -4.10 -20.63 -22.15
C VAL A 10 -5.14 -19.82 -22.93
N TYR A 11 -6.30 -20.39 -23.22
CA TYR A 11 -7.39 -19.69 -23.90
C TYR A 11 -7.91 -18.48 -23.09
N LYS A 12 -8.12 -18.64 -21.78
CA LYS A 12 -8.54 -17.54 -20.89
C LYS A 12 -7.50 -16.42 -20.83
N ARG A 13 -6.21 -16.77 -20.81
CA ARG A 13 -5.11 -15.78 -20.87
C ARG A 13 -5.10 -15.02 -22.19
N GLN A 14 -5.29 -15.70 -23.32
CA GLN A 14 -5.39 -15.05 -24.63
C GLN A 14 -6.58 -14.11 -24.71
N LEU A 15 -7.74 -14.50 -24.18
CA LEU A 15 -8.91 -13.62 -24.09
C LEU A 15 -8.64 -12.41 -23.21
N ARG A 16 -7.93 -12.60 -22.11
CA ARG A 16 -7.59 -11.50 -21.20
C ARG A 16 -6.59 -10.54 -21.82
N SER A 17 -5.56 -11.03 -22.49
CA SER A 17 -4.61 -10.20 -23.24
C SER A 17 -5.31 -9.33 -24.29
N ARG A 18 -6.31 -9.88 -25.00
CA ARG A 18 -7.16 -9.11 -25.93
C ARG A 18 -7.97 -8.02 -25.22
N SER A 19 -8.45 -8.28 -24.02
CA SER A 19 -9.18 -7.28 -23.23
C SER A 19 -8.25 -6.14 -22.77
N VAL A 20 -7.04 -6.48 -22.32
CA VAL A 20 -6.00 -5.48 -21.96
C VAL A 20 -5.68 -4.61 -23.18
N GLU A 21 -5.43 -5.23 -24.32
CA GLU A 21 -5.17 -4.50 -25.56
C GLU A 21 -6.35 -3.62 -25.99
N ARG A 22 -7.59 -4.06 -25.77
CA ARG A 22 -8.78 -3.24 -26.06
C ARG A 22 -8.83 -1.97 -25.23
N PHE A 23 -8.62 -2.04 -23.90
CA PHE A 23 -8.67 -0.84 -23.08
C PHE A 23 -7.46 0.08 -23.29
N ARG A 24 -6.31 -0.45 -23.69
CA ARG A 24 -5.17 0.37 -24.14
C ARG A 24 -5.56 1.23 -25.34
N ARG A 25 -6.24 0.65 -26.33
CA ARG A 25 -6.65 1.35 -27.55
C ARG A 25 -7.89 2.22 -27.40
N ARG A 26 -8.76 1.92 -26.42
CA ARG A 26 -10.05 2.60 -26.21
C ARG A 26 -10.28 2.89 -24.74
N PRO A 27 -9.40 3.67 -24.11
CA PRO A 27 -9.47 3.92 -22.67
C PRO A 27 -10.74 4.65 -22.24
N ALA A 28 -11.10 5.73 -22.94
CA ALA A 28 -12.31 6.52 -22.69
C ALA A 28 -13.59 5.68 -22.76
N GLU A 29 -13.73 4.88 -23.82
CA GLU A 29 -14.88 3.99 -23.99
C GLU A 29 -14.95 2.96 -22.86
N THR A 30 -13.80 2.45 -22.42
CA THR A 30 -13.72 1.47 -21.31
C THR A 30 -14.18 2.12 -20.01
N GLN A 31 -13.66 3.29 -19.67
CA GLN A 31 -14.01 3.99 -18.45
C GLN A 31 -15.48 4.43 -18.43
N ARG A 32 -16.02 4.92 -19.54
CA ARG A 32 -17.43 5.22 -19.65
C ARG A 32 -18.31 3.99 -19.40
N LYS A 33 -17.98 2.85 -20.00
CA LYS A 33 -18.69 1.58 -19.76
C LYS A 33 -18.60 1.09 -18.32
N GLU A 34 -17.48 1.30 -17.66
CA GLU A 34 -17.33 1.00 -16.23
C GLU A 34 -18.26 1.89 -15.39
N LEU A 35 -18.28 3.20 -15.64
CA LEU A 35 -19.21 4.11 -14.94
C LEU A 35 -20.67 3.73 -15.18
N GLU A 36 -21.09 3.54 -16.44
CA GLU A 36 -22.45 3.13 -16.80
C GLU A 36 -22.87 1.84 -16.08
N ARG A 37 -21.95 0.86 -15.98
CA ARG A 37 -22.19 -0.38 -15.26
C ARG A 37 -22.36 -0.16 -13.77
N LEU A 38 -21.48 0.59 -13.13
CA LEU A 38 -21.54 0.91 -11.70
C LEU A 38 -22.83 1.62 -11.35
N LEU A 39 -23.22 2.64 -12.12
CA LEU A 39 -24.48 3.38 -11.94
C LEU A 39 -25.69 2.47 -12.05
N ARG A 40 -25.74 1.62 -13.08
CA ARG A 40 -26.84 0.67 -13.30
C ARG A 40 -26.94 -0.37 -12.17
N GLU A 41 -25.82 -0.96 -11.74
CA GLU A 41 -25.78 -1.97 -10.69
C GLU A 41 -26.19 -1.38 -9.33
N CYS A 42 -25.84 -0.12 -9.06
CA CYS A 42 -26.11 0.56 -7.79
C CYS A 42 -27.33 1.49 -7.81
N ALA A 43 -28.07 1.58 -8.90
CA ALA A 43 -29.23 2.49 -9.02
C ALA A 43 -30.32 2.27 -7.93
N ARG A 44 -30.43 1.05 -7.41
CA ARG A 44 -31.41 0.69 -6.36
C ARG A 44 -30.88 0.80 -4.95
N THR A 45 -29.59 1.09 -4.74
CA THR A 45 -29.03 1.37 -3.41
C THR A 45 -29.59 2.70 -2.90
N GLU A 46 -29.49 2.94 -1.60
CA GLU A 46 -29.86 4.23 -1.04
C GLU A 46 -29.02 5.36 -1.65
N PHE A 47 -27.69 5.15 -1.73
CA PHE A 47 -26.79 6.11 -2.37
C PHE A 47 -27.20 6.38 -3.83
N GLY A 48 -27.47 5.33 -4.59
CA GLY A 48 -27.90 5.45 -5.99
C GLY A 48 -29.21 6.19 -6.17
N ARG A 49 -30.20 5.98 -5.27
CA ARG A 49 -31.47 6.74 -5.27
C ARG A 49 -31.24 8.20 -4.88
N ARG A 50 -30.42 8.45 -3.83
CA ARG A 50 -30.10 9.80 -3.36
C ARG A 50 -29.52 10.68 -4.48
N TYR A 51 -28.63 10.14 -5.28
CA TYR A 51 -27.95 10.87 -6.36
C TYR A 51 -28.55 10.63 -7.76
N GLY A 52 -29.66 9.93 -7.86
CA GLY A 52 -30.39 9.73 -9.12
C GLY A 52 -29.61 8.92 -10.17
N PHE A 53 -28.91 7.85 -9.79
CA PHE A 53 -28.06 7.05 -10.68
C PHE A 53 -28.78 6.52 -11.92
N GLY A 54 -30.07 6.21 -11.80
CA GLY A 54 -30.90 5.78 -12.92
C GLY A 54 -31.07 6.82 -14.03
N GLU A 55 -30.79 8.09 -13.76
CA GLU A 55 -30.96 9.22 -14.69
C GLU A 55 -29.62 9.71 -15.27
N ILE A 56 -28.49 9.39 -14.64
CA ILE A 56 -27.16 9.81 -15.08
C ILE A 56 -26.79 9.07 -16.36
N ARG A 57 -26.37 9.80 -17.40
CA ARG A 57 -26.00 9.24 -18.71
C ARG A 57 -24.58 9.58 -19.14
N THR A 58 -23.97 10.58 -18.52
CA THR A 58 -22.63 11.05 -18.90
C THR A 58 -21.74 11.23 -17.69
N PRO A 59 -20.39 11.13 -17.83
CA PRO A 59 -19.45 11.43 -16.77
C PRO A 59 -19.60 12.83 -16.17
N GLU A 60 -19.91 13.82 -16.98
CA GLU A 60 -20.10 15.22 -16.55
C GLU A 60 -21.34 15.33 -15.65
N ALA A 61 -22.46 14.69 -16.04
CA ALA A 61 -23.66 14.65 -15.22
C ALA A 61 -23.41 13.91 -13.89
N PHE A 62 -22.57 12.87 -13.89
CA PHE A 62 -22.14 12.18 -12.68
C PHE A 62 -21.34 13.11 -11.77
N ALA A 63 -20.33 13.78 -12.32
CA ALA A 63 -19.47 14.70 -11.57
C ALA A 63 -20.24 15.91 -10.97
N GLN A 64 -21.30 16.36 -11.65
CA GLN A 64 -22.16 17.47 -11.18
C GLN A 64 -23.11 17.03 -10.05
N ARG A 65 -23.61 15.78 -10.07
CA ARG A 65 -24.59 15.30 -9.10
C ARG A 65 -23.99 14.71 -7.84
N VAL A 66 -22.84 14.03 -7.96
CA VAL A 66 -22.20 13.33 -6.86
C VAL A 66 -21.05 14.17 -6.32
N GLU A 67 -21.10 14.52 -5.05
CA GLU A 67 -20.01 15.22 -4.36
C GLU A 67 -18.77 14.33 -4.18
N ARG A 68 -17.65 14.93 -3.86
CA ARG A 68 -16.41 14.21 -3.51
C ARG A 68 -16.47 13.78 -2.05
N PHE A 69 -15.94 12.60 -1.76
CA PHE A 69 -15.88 12.04 -0.43
C PHE A 69 -14.44 11.73 -0.04
N ASP A 70 -14.05 12.09 1.15
CA ASP A 70 -12.96 11.47 1.87
C ASP A 70 -13.49 10.38 2.83
N TYR A 71 -12.60 9.73 3.57
CA TYR A 71 -13.05 8.71 4.52
C TYR A 71 -14.01 9.27 5.58
N THR A 72 -13.75 10.47 6.09
CA THR A 72 -14.56 11.09 7.17
C THR A 72 -15.98 11.33 6.71
N SER A 73 -16.17 11.89 5.53
CA SER A 73 -17.49 12.17 4.95
C SER A 73 -18.19 10.90 4.45
N PHE A 74 -17.44 9.86 4.05
CA PHE A 74 -18.01 8.59 3.59
C PHE A 74 -18.30 7.59 4.72
N LYS A 75 -17.66 7.75 5.87
CA LYS A 75 -17.75 6.86 7.04
C LYS A 75 -19.18 6.51 7.48
N PRO A 76 -20.17 7.44 7.53
CA PRO A 76 -21.53 7.08 7.91
C PRO A 76 -22.15 5.96 7.05
N TYR A 77 -21.83 5.90 5.75
CA TYR A 77 -22.26 4.79 4.89
C TYR A 77 -21.57 3.49 5.25
N VAL A 78 -20.26 3.54 5.55
CA VAL A 78 -19.48 2.37 5.95
C VAL A 78 -20.01 1.78 7.26
N GLU A 79 -20.27 2.61 8.26
CA GLU A 79 -20.80 2.17 9.57
C GLU A 79 -22.14 1.46 9.44
N ARG A 80 -23.03 1.96 8.61
CA ARG A 80 -24.33 1.32 8.33
C ARG A 80 -24.16 -0.02 7.62
N MET A 81 -23.25 -0.10 6.64
CA MET A 81 -22.91 -1.38 6.00
C MET A 81 -22.31 -2.37 7.01
N MET A 82 -21.46 -1.91 7.96
CA MET A 82 -20.90 -2.74 9.04
C MET A 82 -21.96 -3.18 10.04
N ALA A 83 -22.97 -2.35 10.30
CA ALA A 83 -24.15 -2.72 11.09
C ALA A 83 -25.04 -3.75 10.37
N GLY A 84 -24.74 -4.06 9.11
CA GLY A 84 -25.40 -5.10 8.32
C GLY A 84 -26.60 -4.60 7.53
N GLU A 85 -26.76 -3.29 7.33
CA GLU A 85 -27.75 -2.75 6.41
C GLU A 85 -27.39 -3.16 4.96
N ALA A 86 -28.41 -3.56 4.21
CA ALA A 86 -28.29 -3.91 2.81
C ALA A 86 -28.55 -2.68 1.92
N ASP A 87 -27.99 -2.70 0.71
CA ASP A 87 -28.27 -1.70 -0.32
C ASP A 87 -27.97 -0.25 0.11
N VAL A 88 -26.98 -0.03 0.96
CA VAL A 88 -26.54 1.31 1.39
C VAL A 88 -25.81 2.02 0.25
N ALA A 89 -24.54 1.71 0.01
CA ALA A 89 -23.73 2.29 -1.08
C ALA A 89 -23.30 1.26 -2.14
N ALA A 90 -23.46 -0.03 -1.81
CA ALA A 90 -23.26 -1.16 -2.71
C ALA A 90 -24.50 -2.07 -2.67
N PRO A 91 -24.78 -2.85 -3.73
CA PRO A 91 -25.91 -3.78 -3.75
C PRO A 91 -25.77 -4.90 -2.72
N GLY A 92 -26.88 -5.21 -2.03
CA GLY A 92 -26.96 -6.27 -1.05
C GLY A 92 -26.23 -5.94 0.26
N ARG A 93 -25.95 -6.99 1.05
CA ARG A 93 -25.28 -6.86 2.35
C ARG A 93 -23.77 -7.04 2.17
N VAL A 94 -22.99 -6.05 2.56
CA VAL A 94 -21.53 -6.16 2.63
C VAL A 94 -21.12 -6.92 3.90
N ARG A 95 -20.31 -7.95 3.75
CA ARG A 95 -19.86 -8.81 4.87
C ARG A 95 -18.36 -8.73 5.13
N TRP A 96 -17.61 -8.14 4.22
CA TRP A 96 -16.16 -8.08 4.28
C TRP A 96 -15.71 -6.64 4.32
N PHE A 97 -14.83 -6.33 5.27
CA PHE A 97 -14.28 -4.98 5.41
C PHE A 97 -12.76 -5.07 5.53
N ALA A 98 -12.06 -4.41 4.63
CA ALA A 98 -10.63 -4.25 4.74
C ALA A 98 -10.33 -3.19 5.81
N ARG A 99 -9.43 -3.54 6.72
CA ARG A 99 -8.88 -2.61 7.69
C ARG A 99 -7.63 -1.98 7.11
N SER A 100 -7.51 -0.66 7.21
CA SER A 100 -6.35 0.12 6.84
C SER A 100 -6.03 1.11 7.96
N SER A 101 -4.83 1.67 7.97
CA SER A 101 -4.47 2.70 8.96
C SER A 101 -5.45 3.86 8.97
N GLY A 102 -5.72 4.36 10.17
CA GLY A 102 -6.72 5.40 10.41
C GLY A 102 -6.29 6.78 9.90
N THR A 103 -7.28 7.68 9.87
CA THR A 103 -7.07 9.11 9.72
C THR A 103 -7.04 9.79 11.09
N THR A 104 -6.99 11.11 11.09
CA THR A 104 -6.86 12.08 12.19
C THR A 104 -7.54 11.72 13.52
N SER A 105 -8.68 11.03 13.51
CA SER A 105 -9.46 10.75 14.73
C SER A 105 -9.63 9.25 15.02
N GLU A 106 -9.15 8.36 14.17
CA GLU A 106 -9.42 6.94 14.27
C GLU A 106 -8.20 6.07 14.05
N ARG A 107 -8.07 5.04 14.86
CA ARG A 107 -6.99 4.06 14.81
C ARG A 107 -6.97 3.26 13.52
N SER A 108 -8.12 3.03 12.91
CA SER A 108 -8.26 2.25 11.68
C SER A 108 -9.43 2.74 10.83
N LYS A 109 -9.25 2.71 9.51
CA LYS A 109 -10.32 2.82 8.53
C LYS A 109 -10.88 1.46 8.19
N TYR A 110 -12.17 1.39 7.91
CA TYR A 110 -12.83 0.19 7.41
C TYR A 110 -13.39 0.47 6.02
N LEU A 111 -12.98 -0.33 5.07
CA LEU A 111 -13.36 -0.17 3.67
C LEU A 111 -14.17 -1.36 3.20
N PRO A 112 -15.33 -1.15 2.58
CA PRO A 112 -16.18 -2.25 2.13
C PRO A 112 -15.46 -3.07 1.04
N VAL A 113 -15.57 -4.39 1.14
CA VAL A 113 -15.08 -5.34 0.13
C VAL A 113 -16.27 -6.20 -0.28
N THR A 114 -16.84 -5.91 -1.44
CA THR A 114 -17.99 -6.65 -1.96
C THR A 114 -17.55 -7.94 -2.64
N ASP A 115 -18.44 -8.91 -2.77
CA ASP A 115 -18.14 -10.12 -3.56
C ASP A 115 -17.81 -9.77 -5.03
N VAL A 116 -18.43 -8.72 -5.56
CA VAL A 116 -18.14 -8.22 -6.91
C VAL A 116 -16.72 -7.69 -7.01
N SER A 117 -16.28 -6.89 -6.04
CA SER A 117 -14.92 -6.33 -6.05
C SER A 117 -13.85 -7.39 -5.84
N LEU A 118 -14.10 -8.40 -5.00
CA LEU A 118 -13.20 -9.54 -4.86
C LEU A 118 -12.89 -10.20 -6.20
N TRP A 119 -13.91 -10.34 -7.08
CA TRP A 119 -13.73 -10.99 -8.38
C TRP A 119 -13.30 -10.04 -9.49
N ARG A 120 -13.97 -8.89 -9.65
CA ARG A 120 -13.74 -7.96 -10.78
C ARG A 120 -12.49 -7.10 -10.57
N CYS A 121 -12.09 -6.86 -9.33
CA CYS A 121 -10.94 -6.04 -8.99
C CYS A 121 -9.78 -6.91 -8.51
N HIS A 122 -9.80 -7.37 -7.28
CA HIS A 122 -8.65 -7.98 -6.63
C HIS A 122 -8.23 -9.31 -7.27
N THR A 123 -9.14 -10.26 -7.44
CA THR A 123 -8.81 -11.57 -8.05
C THR A 123 -8.38 -11.39 -9.51
N ARG A 124 -9.05 -10.50 -10.24
CA ARG A 124 -8.65 -10.18 -11.62
C ARG A 124 -7.25 -9.58 -11.64
N GLY A 125 -6.95 -8.60 -10.78
CA GLY A 125 -5.62 -8.00 -10.68
C GLY A 125 -4.53 -9.04 -10.42
N LEU A 126 -4.71 -9.92 -9.44
CA LEU A 126 -3.77 -11.01 -9.15
C LEU A 126 -3.56 -11.96 -10.35
N ARG A 127 -4.62 -12.26 -11.10
CA ARG A 127 -4.51 -13.09 -12.32
C ARG A 127 -3.81 -12.35 -13.45
N ASP A 128 -4.01 -11.05 -13.56
CA ASP A 128 -3.40 -10.24 -14.60
C ASP A 128 -1.91 -10.00 -14.32
N VAL A 129 -1.45 -9.96 -13.07
CA VAL A 129 -0.01 -10.04 -12.73
C VAL A 129 0.60 -11.26 -13.42
N ALA A 130 0.01 -12.44 -13.26
CA ALA A 130 0.49 -13.66 -13.91
C ALA A 130 0.37 -13.60 -15.45
N THR A 131 -0.72 -13.04 -15.97
CA THR A 131 -0.94 -12.94 -17.44
C THR A 131 0.07 -12.01 -18.09
N LEU A 132 0.29 -10.83 -17.51
CA LEU A 132 1.23 -9.84 -18.02
C LEU A 132 2.68 -10.31 -17.86
N TYR A 133 2.98 -11.00 -16.75
CA TYR A 133 4.30 -11.62 -16.54
C TYR A 133 4.64 -12.63 -17.65
N VAL A 134 3.73 -13.54 -17.98
CA VAL A 134 3.92 -14.48 -19.11
C VAL A 134 4.08 -13.75 -20.44
N GLY A 135 3.38 -12.64 -20.63
CA GLY A 135 3.53 -11.81 -21.82
C GLY A 135 4.94 -11.22 -21.97
N GLN A 136 5.55 -10.85 -20.86
CA GLN A 136 6.93 -10.34 -20.82
C GLN A 136 7.97 -11.46 -20.93
N TYR A 137 7.71 -12.60 -20.28
CA TYR A 137 8.62 -13.74 -20.17
C TYR A 137 7.95 -15.03 -20.66
N PRO A 138 7.83 -15.25 -21.98
CA PRO A 138 7.13 -16.41 -22.53
C PRO A 138 7.75 -17.78 -22.15
N SER A 139 9.03 -17.81 -21.81
CA SER A 139 9.76 -19.01 -21.37
C SER A 139 9.69 -19.23 -19.85
N THR A 140 8.87 -18.46 -19.13
CA THR A 140 8.75 -18.56 -17.67
C THR A 140 8.32 -19.93 -17.19
N ARG A 141 8.87 -20.36 -16.07
CA ARG A 141 8.52 -21.58 -15.35
C ARG A 141 7.79 -21.29 -14.03
N VAL A 142 7.29 -20.08 -13.85
CA VAL A 142 6.65 -19.63 -12.60
C VAL A 142 5.49 -20.53 -12.16
N PHE A 143 4.79 -21.17 -13.10
CA PHE A 143 3.68 -22.08 -12.81
C PHE A 143 4.09 -23.54 -12.52
N GLU A 144 5.38 -23.86 -12.62
CA GLU A 144 5.87 -25.18 -12.26
C GLU A 144 6.07 -25.36 -10.75
N GLY A 145 5.89 -24.30 -9.97
CA GLY A 145 5.99 -24.29 -8.52
C GLY A 145 4.87 -23.50 -7.87
N LYS A 146 5.07 -23.18 -6.59
CA LYS A 146 4.12 -22.47 -5.76
C LYS A 146 4.51 -21.01 -5.60
N THR A 147 3.51 -20.16 -5.39
CA THR A 147 3.69 -18.77 -4.98
C THR A 147 3.62 -18.69 -3.46
N LEU A 148 4.69 -18.18 -2.82
CA LEU A 148 4.69 -17.85 -1.41
C LEU A 148 3.92 -16.56 -1.17
N THR A 149 2.95 -16.61 -0.27
CA THR A 149 2.09 -15.45 0.06
C THR A 149 2.02 -15.24 1.57
N LEU A 150 2.26 -14.01 2.00
CA LEU A 150 2.01 -13.58 3.37
C LEU A 150 0.62 -12.97 3.48
N GLY A 151 -0.21 -13.49 4.37
CA GLY A 151 -1.47 -12.88 4.77
C GLY A 151 -1.28 -12.02 6.02
N GLY A 152 -2.04 -10.95 6.13
CA GLY A 152 -2.24 -10.23 7.40
C GLY A 152 -3.13 -11.03 8.34
N THR A 153 -3.96 -10.33 9.11
CA THR A 153 -4.90 -10.95 10.06
C THR A 153 -6.34 -10.56 9.74
N CYS A 154 -7.28 -11.42 10.07
CA CYS A 154 -8.70 -11.11 10.04
C CYS A 154 -9.44 -11.68 11.25
N SER A 155 -10.54 -11.05 11.61
CA SER A 155 -11.45 -11.47 12.67
C SER A 155 -12.89 -11.57 12.16
N LYS A 156 -13.67 -12.46 12.75
CA LYS A 156 -15.09 -12.65 12.42
C LYS A 156 -15.93 -12.29 13.65
N SER A 157 -16.88 -11.38 13.47
CA SER A 157 -17.80 -10.96 14.53
C SER A 157 -19.11 -10.47 13.95
N GLY A 158 -20.26 -10.82 14.55
CA GLY A 158 -21.57 -10.29 14.13
C GLY A 158 -21.98 -10.60 12.68
N GLY A 159 -21.37 -11.61 12.04
CA GLY A 159 -21.65 -11.96 10.64
C GLY A 159 -20.88 -11.14 9.63
N ILE A 160 -19.94 -10.29 10.07
CA ILE A 160 -18.96 -9.58 9.25
C ILE A 160 -17.55 -10.14 9.49
N VAL A 161 -16.68 -9.95 8.50
CA VAL A 161 -15.25 -10.28 8.57
C VAL A 161 -14.48 -8.98 8.36
N VAL A 162 -13.59 -8.69 9.29
CA VAL A 162 -12.73 -7.50 9.27
C VAL A 162 -11.28 -7.93 9.31
N GLY A 163 -10.44 -7.38 8.48
CA GLY A 163 -9.01 -7.68 8.49
C GLY A 163 -8.21 -6.99 7.40
N ASP A 164 -6.94 -7.28 7.34
CA ASP A 164 -6.08 -6.79 6.26
C ASP A 164 -6.56 -7.35 4.92
N LEU A 165 -6.49 -6.57 3.84
CA LEU A 165 -6.96 -7.01 2.53
C LEU A 165 -6.33 -8.34 2.11
N SER A 166 -5.02 -8.53 2.37
CA SER A 166 -4.31 -9.79 2.08
C SER A 166 -4.91 -10.99 2.81
N ALA A 167 -5.32 -10.81 4.08
CA ALA A 167 -5.99 -11.86 4.84
C ALA A 167 -7.37 -12.18 4.27
N LEU A 168 -8.15 -11.17 3.89
CA LEU A 168 -9.46 -11.36 3.26
C LEU A 168 -9.34 -12.14 1.93
N LEU A 169 -8.34 -11.81 1.12
CA LEU A 169 -8.05 -12.52 -0.13
C LEU A 169 -7.66 -13.97 0.13
N VAL A 170 -6.81 -14.24 1.13
CA VAL A 170 -6.42 -15.60 1.53
C VAL A 170 -7.63 -16.40 2.02
N GLU A 171 -8.47 -15.81 2.87
CA GLU A 171 -9.68 -16.46 3.42
C GLU A 171 -10.70 -16.83 2.32
N ARG A 172 -10.80 -16.01 1.27
CA ARG A 172 -11.73 -16.22 0.13
C ARG A 172 -11.15 -17.12 -0.98
N THR A 173 -9.90 -17.51 -0.87
CA THR A 173 -9.29 -18.38 -1.87
C THR A 173 -9.88 -19.79 -1.79
N PRO A 174 -10.27 -20.42 -2.92
CA PRO A 174 -10.78 -21.78 -2.95
C PRO A 174 -9.77 -22.80 -2.39
N PHE A 175 -10.22 -23.88 -1.78
CA PHE A 175 -9.36 -24.89 -1.14
C PHE A 175 -8.31 -25.49 -2.08
N TRP A 176 -8.64 -25.67 -3.37
CA TRP A 176 -7.72 -26.19 -4.38
C TRP A 176 -6.56 -25.24 -4.71
N SER A 177 -6.62 -23.97 -4.32
CA SER A 177 -5.53 -23.02 -4.52
C SER A 177 -4.25 -23.39 -3.78
N GLY A 178 -4.33 -24.22 -2.74
CA GLY A 178 -3.17 -24.79 -2.05
C GLY A 178 -2.22 -25.59 -2.93
N TRP A 179 -2.64 -25.98 -4.13
CA TRP A 179 -1.75 -26.62 -5.11
C TRP A 179 -0.77 -25.65 -5.76
N PHE A 180 -1.12 -24.35 -5.79
CA PHE A 180 -0.34 -23.31 -6.45
C PHE A 180 0.17 -22.26 -5.48
N ARG A 181 -0.13 -22.38 -4.18
CA ARG A 181 0.23 -21.42 -3.15
C ARG A 181 0.78 -22.09 -1.90
N THR A 182 1.68 -21.41 -1.23
CA THR A 182 2.25 -21.78 0.06
C THR A 182 2.37 -20.51 0.93
N PRO A 183 2.33 -20.57 2.25
CA PRO A 183 2.04 -21.70 3.10
C PRO A 183 0.56 -22.11 3.06
N ARG A 184 0.16 -23.06 3.91
CA ARG A 184 -1.26 -23.39 4.14
C ARG A 184 -2.00 -22.18 4.69
N ARG A 185 -3.34 -22.13 4.44
CA ARG A 185 -4.17 -20.99 4.82
C ARG A 185 -4.07 -20.67 6.32
N GLU A 186 -4.10 -21.69 7.17
CA GLU A 186 -4.03 -21.55 8.63
C GLU A 186 -2.74 -20.85 9.04
N THR A 187 -1.60 -21.23 8.46
CA THR A 187 -0.30 -20.61 8.70
C THR A 187 -0.24 -19.19 8.15
N ALA A 188 -0.77 -18.96 6.93
CA ALA A 188 -0.78 -17.63 6.32
C ALA A 188 -1.58 -16.59 7.14
N LEU A 189 -2.58 -17.02 7.92
CA LEU A 189 -3.49 -16.17 8.70
C LEU A 189 -3.15 -16.11 10.20
N LEU A 190 -2.06 -16.72 10.66
CA LEU A 190 -1.64 -16.60 12.05
C LEU A 190 -1.49 -15.15 12.47
N ALA A 191 -1.91 -14.84 13.69
CA ALA A 191 -1.87 -13.47 14.20
C ALA A 191 -0.46 -13.09 14.69
N ASP A 192 0.22 -14.00 15.37
CA ASP A 192 1.59 -13.81 15.83
C ASP A 192 2.55 -13.90 14.64
N PHE A 193 3.33 -12.84 14.44
CA PHE A 193 4.23 -12.75 13.28
C PHE A 193 5.41 -13.70 13.38
N ASP A 194 5.99 -13.85 14.58
CA ASP A 194 7.17 -14.68 14.77
C ASP A 194 6.80 -16.17 14.64
N GLU A 195 5.68 -16.58 15.23
CA GLU A 195 5.12 -17.94 15.05
C GLU A 195 4.79 -18.21 13.58
N LYS A 196 4.18 -17.23 12.90
CA LYS A 196 3.86 -17.31 11.46
C LYS A 196 5.12 -17.56 10.64
N VAL A 197 6.18 -16.77 10.85
CA VAL A 197 7.45 -16.88 10.14
C VAL A 197 8.10 -18.24 10.39
N GLU A 198 8.15 -18.70 11.62
CA GLU A 198 8.71 -20.02 11.97
C GLU A 198 7.94 -21.18 11.29
N ARG A 199 6.61 -21.11 11.29
CA ARG A 199 5.81 -22.12 10.59
C ARG A 199 5.99 -22.07 9.07
N ILE A 200 6.07 -20.87 8.48
CA ILE A 200 6.35 -20.72 7.05
C ILE A 200 7.72 -21.31 6.70
N CYS A 201 8.75 -21.04 7.50
CA CYS A 201 10.08 -21.63 7.29
C CYS A 201 10.01 -23.16 7.28
N ARG A 202 9.31 -23.75 8.25
CA ARG A 202 9.15 -25.20 8.35
C ARG A 202 8.36 -25.81 7.20
N GLU A 203 7.27 -25.16 6.78
CA GLU A 203 6.39 -25.66 5.72
C GLU A 203 6.99 -25.48 4.33
N CYS A 204 7.68 -24.35 4.10
CA CYS A 204 8.03 -23.91 2.74
C CYS A 204 9.48 -24.16 2.35
N ALA A 205 10.38 -24.46 3.30
CA ALA A 205 11.80 -24.66 3.00
C ALA A 205 12.07 -25.73 1.94
N SER A 206 11.29 -26.83 1.95
CA SER A 206 11.44 -27.93 0.98
C SER A 206 10.46 -27.85 -0.20
N GLU A 207 9.62 -26.82 -0.25
CA GLU A 207 8.64 -26.63 -1.34
C GLU A 207 9.33 -26.08 -2.60
N ARG A 208 8.79 -26.39 -3.75
CA ARG A 208 9.19 -25.75 -5.01
C ARG A 208 8.54 -24.38 -5.12
N VAL A 209 9.18 -23.36 -4.54
CA VAL A 209 8.73 -21.97 -4.64
C VAL A 209 9.34 -21.34 -5.88
N THR A 210 8.51 -20.78 -6.74
CA THR A 210 8.90 -20.09 -7.98
C THR A 210 8.60 -18.61 -7.96
N ALA A 211 7.68 -18.18 -7.07
CA ALA A 211 7.33 -16.79 -6.91
C ALA A 211 6.98 -16.46 -5.46
N PHE A 212 7.03 -15.19 -5.12
CA PHE A 212 6.43 -14.68 -3.90
C PHE A 212 5.77 -13.31 -4.15
N ALA A 213 4.85 -12.92 -3.26
CA ALA A 213 4.10 -11.69 -3.43
C ALA A 213 3.86 -10.98 -2.09
N GLY A 214 3.77 -9.65 -2.14
CA GLY A 214 3.38 -8.83 -1.00
C GLY A 214 4.28 -7.62 -0.75
N VAL A 215 4.19 -7.07 0.46
CA VAL A 215 4.93 -5.86 0.85
C VAL A 215 6.42 -6.19 1.01
N PRO A 216 7.34 -5.41 0.44
CA PRO A 216 8.79 -5.66 0.50
C PRO A 216 9.35 -5.87 1.90
N SER A 217 9.00 -5.02 2.86
CA SER A 217 9.52 -5.10 4.24
C SER A 217 9.18 -6.44 4.93
N TRP A 218 7.94 -6.91 4.77
CA TRP A 218 7.50 -8.17 5.37
C TRP A 218 8.15 -9.39 4.71
N ASN A 219 8.24 -9.35 3.37
CA ASN A 219 8.93 -10.41 2.63
C ASN A 219 10.42 -10.44 3.00
N LEU A 220 11.09 -9.29 3.11
CA LEU A 220 12.50 -9.25 3.48
C LEU A 220 12.74 -9.88 4.87
N ALA A 221 11.89 -9.57 5.86
CA ALA A 221 11.99 -10.16 7.19
C ALA A 221 11.81 -11.69 7.16
N LEU A 222 10.78 -12.19 6.46
CA LEU A 222 10.54 -13.62 6.29
C LEU A 222 11.69 -14.32 5.57
N LEU A 223 12.13 -13.77 4.43
CA LEU A 223 13.11 -14.43 3.56
C LEU A 223 14.50 -14.48 4.20
N ARG A 224 14.87 -13.48 5.00
CA ARG A 224 16.07 -13.53 5.85
C ARG A 224 15.97 -14.70 6.83
N ARG A 225 14.84 -14.81 7.54
CA ARG A 225 14.62 -15.90 8.48
C ARG A 225 14.64 -17.27 7.81
N MET A 226 14.15 -17.38 6.56
CA MET A 226 14.22 -18.60 5.76
C MET A 226 15.67 -19.02 5.47
N VAL A 227 16.54 -18.10 5.11
CA VAL A 227 17.96 -18.35 4.90
C VAL A 227 18.64 -18.80 6.19
N GLU A 228 18.38 -18.12 7.31
CA GLU A 228 18.88 -18.49 8.64
C GLU A 228 18.39 -19.89 9.06
N TYR A 229 17.09 -20.16 8.91
CA TYR A 229 16.47 -21.45 9.27
C TYR A 229 17.05 -22.62 8.51
N THR A 230 17.32 -22.43 7.21
CA THR A 230 17.86 -23.49 6.34
C THR A 230 19.39 -23.62 6.41
N GLY A 231 20.08 -22.65 7.03
CA GLY A 231 21.53 -22.60 7.06
C GLY A 231 22.17 -22.41 5.68
N ARG A 232 21.39 -21.92 4.70
CA ARG A 232 21.86 -21.66 3.34
C ARG A 232 22.46 -20.25 3.24
N ARG A 233 23.26 -19.98 2.20
CA ARG A 233 23.91 -18.67 2.00
C ARG A 233 22.95 -17.64 1.43
N ASN A 234 21.99 -18.06 0.60
CA ASN A 234 21.02 -17.22 -0.07
C ASN A 234 19.79 -18.04 -0.49
N LEU A 235 18.76 -17.35 -1.00
CA LEU A 235 17.50 -17.99 -1.39
C LEU A 235 17.59 -18.84 -2.66
N CYS A 236 18.56 -18.62 -3.54
CA CYS A 236 18.76 -19.48 -4.71
C CYS A 236 19.18 -20.90 -4.31
N GLU A 237 19.82 -21.06 -3.13
CA GLU A 237 20.15 -22.38 -2.58
C GLU A 237 18.97 -23.04 -1.87
N VAL A 238 17.98 -22.25 -1.41
CA VAL A 238 16.73 -22.75 -0.81
C VAL A 238 15.74 -23.10 -1.92
N TRP A 239 15.50 -22.15 -2.84
CA TRP A 239 14.56 -22.28 -3.93
C TRP A 239 15.21 -21.99 -5.29
N PRO A 240 15.86 -23.00 -5.92
CA PRO A 240 16.64 -22.83 -7.15
C PRO A 240 15.83 -22.35 -8.37
N HIS A 241 14.51 -22.42 -8.29
CA HIS A 241 13.59 -22.04 -9.37
C HIS A 241 12.83 -20.73 -9.10
N LEU A 242 13.27 -19.96 -8.08
CA LEU A 242 12.67 -18.69 -7.75
C LEU A 242 12.95 -17.67 -8.86
N GLU A 243 11.89 -17.07 -9.43
CA GLU A 243 12.03 -16.16 -10.57
C GLU A 243 11.19 -14.86 -10.48
N LEU A 244 10.15 -14.79 -9.63
CA LEU A 244 9.26 -13.63 -9.58
C LEU A 244 9.00 -13.13 -8.16
N PHE A 245 9.17 -11.83 -7.95
CA PHE A 245 8.59 -11.10 -6.83
C PHE A 245 7.57 -10.07 -7.34
N ALA A 246 6.28 -10.32 -7.06
CA ALA A 246 5.21 -9.34 -7.27
C ALA A 246 5.05 -8.51 -6.00
N HIS A 247 5.43 -7.24 -6.03
CA HIS A 247 5.47 -6.38 -4.85
C HIS A 247 4.58 -5.14 -4.97
N GLY A 248 4.23 -4.56 -3.83
CA GLY A 248 3.44 -3.32 -3.76
C GLY A 248 3.22 -2.87 -2.32
N GLY A 249 2.45 -1.81 -2.16
CA GLY A 249 2.09 -1.24 -0.86
C GLY A 249 3.10 -0.22 -0.32
N VAL A 250 4.38 -0.37 -0.65
CA VAL A 250 5.46 0.60 -0.34
C VAL A 250 6.45 0.66 -1.50
N GLY A 251 7.21 1.75 -1.60
CA GLY A 251 8.25 1.88 -2.62
C GLY A 251 9.30 0.77 -2.52
N PHE A 252 9.69 0.17 -3.63
CA PHE A 252 10.62 -0.97 -3.65
C PHE A 252 12.10 -0.54 -3.66
N GLU A 253 12.40 0.62 -4.20
CA GLU A 253 13.79 1.05 -4.44
C GLU A 253 14.69 0.97 -3.18
N PRO A 254 14.25 1.38 -1.98
CA PRO A 254 15.06 1.25 -0.77
C PRO A 254 15.42 -0.19 -0.38
N TYR A 255 14.66 -1.16 -0.85
CA TYR A 255 14.83 -2.58 -0.54
C TYR A 255 15.60 -3.35 -1.62
N ARG A 256 15.73 -2.77 -2.83
CA ARG A 256 16.29 -3.45 -4.01
C ARG A 256 17.67 -4.06 -3.77
N ALA A 257 18.57 -3.34 -3.10
CA ALA A 257 19.92 -3.84 -2.80
C ALA A 257 19.89 -5.08 -1.92
N ALA A 258 19.07 -5.06 -0.84
CA ALA A 258 18.93 -6.18 0.08
C ALA A 258 18.32 -7.42 -0.60
N PHE A 259 17.32 -7.23 -1.48
CA PHE A 259 16.77 -8.34 -2.25
C PHE A 259 17.77 -8.91 -3.28
N ARG A 260 18.58 -8.08 -3.92
CA ARG A 260 19.63 -8.57 -4.84
C ARG A 260 20.70 -9.38 -4.13
N GLU A 261 21.07 -9.00 -2.92
CA GLU A 261 22.02 -9.75 -2.10
C GLU A 261 21.40 -11.08 -1.64
N LEU A 262 20.15 -11.06 -1.22
CA LEU A 262 19.42 -12.23 -0.75
C LEU A 262 19.11 -13.23 -1.88
N ILE A 263 18.89 -12.72 -3.11
CA ILE A 263 18.55 -13.49 -4.31
C ILE A 263 19.54 -13.10 -5.43
N PRO A 264 20.80 -13.57 -5.40
CA PRO A 264 21.82 -13.24 -6.39
C PRO A 264 21.62 -14.00 -7.72
N SER A 265 20.45 -13.82 -8.35
CA SER A 265 20.08 -14.47 -9.61
C SER A 265 19.76 -13.43 -10.67
N ALA A 266 20.37 -13.55 -11.85
CA ALA A 266 20.02 -12.75 -13.01
C ALA A 266 18.63 -13.07 -13.58
N GLY A 267 18.09 -14.25 -13.25
CA GLY A 267 16.72 -14.66 -13.64
C GLY A 267 15.63 -14.21 -12.66
N MET A 268 15.98 -13.41 -11.64
CA MET A 268 14.98 -12.87 -10.71
C MET A 268 14.33 -11.60 -11.26
N HIS A 269 13.01 -11.62 -11.37
CA HIS A 269 12.21 -10.50 -11.86
C HIS A 269 11.43 -9.84 -10.73
N TYR A 270 11.32 -8.53 -10.79
CA TYR A 270 10.60 -7.70 -9.82
C TYR A 270 9.47 -6.97 -10.54
N MET A 271 8.24 -7.21 -10.12
CA MET A 271 7.04 -6.69 -10.78
C MET A 271 6.22 -5.86 -9.78
N GLU A 272 6.18 -4.57 -10.01
CA GLU A 272 5.45 -3.65 -9.14
C GLU A 272 3.95 -3.71 -9.41
N THR A 273 3.16 -3.60 -8.34
CA THR A 273 1.70 -3.52 -8.38
C THR A 273 1.21 -2.39 -7.49
N TYR A 274 0.24 -1.64 -7.97
CA TYR A 274 -0.46 -0.66 -7.16
C TYR A 274 -1.80 -1.26 -6.71
N ASN A 275 -1.78 -1.78 -5.49
CA ASN A 275 -2.90 -2.45 -4.84
C ASN A 275 -3.10 -1.85 -3.45
N ALA A 276 -4.32 -1.41 -3.17
CA ALA A 276 -4.74 -0.82 -1.90
C ALA A 276 -6.02 -1.50 -1.38
N SER A 277 -6.44 -1.19 -0.18
CA SER A 277 -7.69 -1.69 0.41
C SER A 277 -8.92 -1.25 -0.40
N GLU A 278 -8.82 -0.10 -1.06
CA GLU A 278 -9.84 0.50 -1.93
C GLU A 278 -9.97 -0.19 -3.29
N GLY A 279 -8.90 -0.83 -3.79
CA GLY A 279 -8.90 -1.47 -5.09
C GLY A 279 -7.51 -1.87 -5.59
N PHE A 280 -7.49 -2.48 -6.76
CA PHE A 280 -6.29 -2.82 -7.51
C PHE A 280 -6.22 -1.92 -8.74
N PHE A 281 -5.15 -1.14 -8.93
CA PHE A 281 -5.15 -0.01 -9.86
C PHE A 281 -4.17 -0.14 -11.01
N ALA A 282 -2.94 -0.63 -10.76
CA ALA A 282 -1.92 -0.68 -11.81
C ALA A 282 -0.95 -1.86 -11.63
N ILE A 283 -0.29 -2.23 -12.74
CA ILE A 283 0.68 -3.34 -12.81
C ILE A 283 1.84 -2.94 -13.71
N ALA A 284 3.08 -3.23 -13.30
CA ALA A 284 4.27 -3.12 -14.13
C ALA A 284 4.25 -4.22 -15.20
N ASP A 285 3.86 -3.87 -16.42
CA ASP A 285 3.66 -4.80 -17.53
C ASP A 285 4.80 -4.76 -18.57
N ASP A 286 5.83 -3.96 -18.34
CA ASP A 286 7.00 -3.79 -19.19
C ASP A 286 8.26 -3.64 -18.32
N ALA A 287 9.12 -4.65 -18.37
CA ALA A 287 10.35 -4.71 -17.56
C ALA A 287 11.42 -3.66 -17.93
N SER A 288 11.29 -3.03 -19.10
CA SER A 288 12.18 -1.94 -19.51
C SER A 288 11.81 -0.58 -18.91
N ARG A 289 10.68 -0.51 -18.20
CA ARG A 289 10.09 0.72 -17.65
C ARG A 289 10.02 0.65 -16.13
N ASP A 290 9.99 1.81 -15.50
CA ASP A 290 9.84 2.01 -14.06
C ASP A 290 8.45 2.57 -13.69
N ASP A 291 7.46 2.36 -14.56
CA ASP A 291 6.07 2.76 -14.39
C ASP A 291 5.10 1.58 -14.56
N MET A 292 3.85 1.80 -14.25
CA MET A 292 2.82 0.77 -14.28
C MET A 292 1.71 1.12 -15.27
N LEU A 293 1.19 0.12 -15.97
CA LEU A 293 -0.04 0.23 -16.75
C LEU A 293 -1.23 0.45 -15.81
N LEU A 294 -2.00 1.53 -16.02
CA LEU A 294 -3.26 1.76 -15.30
C LEU A 294 -4.34 0.79 -15.83
N MET A 295 -4.94 0.03 -14.92
CA MET A 295 -5.92 -1.00 -15.24
C MET A 295 -7.32 -0.40 -15.28
N LEU A 296 -7.94 -0.36 -16.47
CA LEU A 296 -9.15 0.43 -16.71
C LEU A 296 -10.46 -0.37 -16.63
N ASP A 297 -10.41 -1.70 -16.45
CA ASP A 297 -11.58 -2.58 -16.50
C ASP A 297 -11.76 -3.44 -15.23
N TYR A 298 -11.32 -2.90 -14.07
CA TYR A 298 -11.39 -3.58 -12.77
C TYR A 298 -12.61 -3.18 -11.92
N GLY A 299 -13.66 -2.69 -12.55
CA GLY A 299 -14.84 -2.23 -11.82
C GLY A 299 -14.58 -0.91 -11.08
N THR A 300 -13.69 -0.10 -11.63
CA THR A 300 -13.32 1.22 -11.10
C THR A 300 -13.41 2.26 -12.20
N TYR A 301 -14.09 3.34 -11.94
CA TYR A 301 -14.09 4.58 -12.72
C TYR A 301 -13.17 5.57 -12.04
N TYR A 302 -12.26 6.18 -12.81
CA TYR A 302 -11.22 7.08 -12.32
C TYR A 302 -11.54 8.53 -12.66
N GLU A 303 -11.30 9.40 -11.69
CA GLU A 303 -11.18 10.85 -11.85
C GLU A 303 -9.88 11.31 -11.20
N PHE A 304 -9.35 12.45 -11.62
CA PHE A 304 -8.04 12.94 -11.21
C PHE A 304 -8.13 14.42 -10.82
N ARG A 305 -7.57 14.77 -9.65
CA ARG A 305 -7.64 16.14 -9.12
C ARG A 305 -6.28 16.82 -9.18
N ASP A 306 -6.27 18.02 -9.78
CA ASP A 306 -5.15 18.95 -9.80
C ASP A 306 -5.58 20.26 -9.13
N GLY A 307 -5.06 20.53 -7.92
CA GLY A 307 -5.62 21.60 -7.08
C GLY A 307 -7.09 21.32 -6.76
N ASP A 308 -7.98 22.23 -7.16
CA ASP A 308 -9.44 22.11 -6.99
C ASP A 308 -10.16 21.54 -8.20
N GLU A 309 -9.48 21.49 -9.35
CA GLU A 309 -10.04 20.96 -10.59
C GLU A 309 -10.04 19.44 -10.59
N VAL A 310 -11.14 18.83 -11.04
CA VAL A 310 -11.24 17.38 -11.24
C VAL A 310 -11.49 17.09 -12.70
N VAL A 311 -10.61 16.29 -13.29
CA VAL A 311 -10.68 15.90 -14.70
C VAL A 311 -10.91 14.39 -14.83
N PRO A 312 -11.63 13.94 -15.88
CA PRO A 312 -11.71 12.52 -16.23
C PRO A 312 -10.35 12.02 -16.76
N LEU A 313 -10.25 10.72 -17.02
CA LEU A 313 -9.03 10.10 -17.54
C LEU A 313 -8.51 10.79 -18.80
N GLU A 314 -9.40 11.23 -19.69
CA GLU A 314 -9.05 11.89 -20.95
C GLU A 314 -8.47 13.30 -20.76
N GLY A 315 -8.69 13.90 -19.61
CA GLY A 315 -8.20 15.24 -19.28
C GLY A 315 -6.80 15.27 -18.69
N VAL A 316 -6.20 14.12 -18.34
CA VAL A 316 -4.86 14.09 -17.73
C VAL A 316 -3.76 14.30 -18.78
N GLN A 317 -2.60 14.77 -18.31
CA GLN A 317 -1.44 15.05 -19.13
C GLN A 317 -0.22 14.27 -18.63
N ALA A 318 0.58 13.74 -19.56
CA ALA A 318 1.85 13.10 -19.20
C ALA A 318 2.80 14.11 -18.55
N GLY A 319 3.58 13.65 -17.57
CA GLY A 319 4.49 14.46 -16.77
C GLY A 319 3.80 15.24 -15.62
N ARG A 320 2.48 15.18 -15.48
CA ARG A 320 1.74 15.86 -14.41
C ARG A 320 1.31 14.90 -13.29
N ARG A 321 1.14 15.46 -12.11
CA ARG A 321 0.74 14.77 -10.89
C ARG A 321 -0.70 15.10 -10.53
N TYR A 322 -1.44 14.08 -10.11
CA TYR A 322 -2.84 14.21 -9.77
C TYR A 322 -3.16 13.38 -8.52
N ALA A 323 -4.04 13.91 -7.66
CA ALA A 323 -4.66 13.11 -6.63
C ALA A 323 -5.75 12.22 -7.25
N MET A 324 -5.76 10.94 -6.88
CA MET A 324 -6.71 9.96 -7.41
C MET A 324 -8.05 9.98 -6.70
N LEU A 325 -9.13 10.03 -7.48
CA LEU A 325 -10.49 9.76 -7.04
C LEU A 325 -11.01 8.50 -7.73
N ILE A 326 -11.78 7.69 -7.01
CA ILE A 326 -12.39 6.49 -7.57
C ILE A 326 -13.89 6.42 -7.29
N SER A 327 -14.62 5.82 -8.24
CA SER A 327 -15.93 5.25 -8.02
C SER A 327 -15.84 3.76 -8.37
N SER A 328 -16.20 2.88 -7.45
CA SER A 328 -15.83 1.48 -7.58
C SER A 328 -16.94 0.49 -7.20
N CYS A 329 -16.80 -0.74 -7.68
CA CYS A 329 -17.69 -1.84 -7.33
C CYS A 329 -17.62 -2.27 -5.83
N ASN A 330 -16.76 -1.63 -5.04
CA ASN A 330 -16.77 -1.70 -3.57
C ASN A 330 -17.90 -0.88 -2.94
N GLY A 331 -18.55 0.00 -3.73
CA GLY A 331 -19.51 0.97 -3.23
C GLY A 331 -18.86 2.25 -2.72
N LEU A 332 -17.63 2.55 -3.11
CA LEU A 332 -16.98 3.84 -2.92
C LEU A 332 -17.34 4.75 -4.11
N TRP A 333 -17.71 5.99 -3.85
CA TRP A 333 -18.21 6.92 -4.84
C TRP A 333 -17.48 8.25 -4.77
N ARG A 334 -16.84 8.66 -5.87
CA ARG A 334 -15.95 9.82 -5.97
C ARG A 334 -15.05 10.00 -4.74
N TYR A 335 -14.51 8.85 -4.31
CA TYR A 335 -13.74 8.72 -3.09
C TYR A 335 -12.29 9.12 -3.31
N GLU A 336 -11.79 10.07 -2.52
CA GLU A 336 -10.40 10.51 -2.52
C GLU A 336 -9.53 9.49 -1.77
N LEU A 337 -8.65 8.77 -2.49
CA LEU A 337 -7.73 7.81 -1.88
C LEU A 337 -6.70 8.50 -0.98
N GLY A 338 -6.37 9.75 -1.30
CA GLY A 338 -5.24 10.45 -0.71
C GLY A 338 -3.91 10.20 -1.42
N ASP A 339 -3.85 9.27 -2.37
CA ASP A 339 -2.67 8.99 -3.17
C ASP A 339 -2.54 9.97 -4.34
N VAL A 340 -1.28 10.34 -4.64
CA VAL A 340 -0.90 11.16 -5.78
C VAL A 340 -0.15 10.28 -6.78
N VAL A 341 -0.62 10.28 -8.02
CA VAL A 341 0.02 9.59 -9.14
C VAL A 341 0.57 10.57 -10.16
N GLU A 342 1.69 10.23 -10.77
CA GLU A 342 2.26 10.92 -11.92
C GLU A 342 1.94 10.12 -13.17
N PHE A 343 1.31 10.74 -14.18
CA PHE A 343 1.15 10.11 -15.47
C PHE A 343 2.45 10.19 -16.26
N THR A 344 3.02 9.05 -16.58
CA THR A 344 4.24 8.93 -17.39
C THR A 344 3.93 8.79 -18.88
N SER A 345 2.70 8.39 -19.20
CA SER A 345 2.17 8.26 -20.56
C SER A 345 0.64 8.32 -20.54
N THR A 346 0.05 8.76 -21.65
CA THR A 346 -1.40 8.72 -21.90
C THR A 346 -1.79 7.77 -23.04
N ASP A 347 -0.80 7.15 -23.70
CA ASP A 347 -1.01 6.14 -24.75
C ASP A 347 0.06 5.01 -24.65
N PRO A 348 -0.27 3.89 -24.00
CA PRO A 348 -1.36 3.69 -23.06
C PRO A 348 -1.21 4.53 -21.78
N TYR A 349 -2.27 4.64 -20.99
CA TYR A 349 -2.21 5.31 -19.69
C TYR A 349 -1.33 4.56 -18.72
N ARG A 350 -0.26 5.21 -18.29
CA ARG A 350 0.73 4.68 -17.37
C ARG A 350 0.98 5.65 -16.23
N ILE A 351 1.17 5.10 -15.05
CA ILE A 351 1.34 5.90 -13.83
C ILE A 351 2.53 5.41 -13.00
N ARG A 352 3.00 6.33 -12.17
CA ARG A 352 3.91 6.06 -11.05
C ARG A 352 3.27 6.65 -9.80
N VAL A 353 3.33 5.93 -8.68
CA VAL A 353 2.89 6.48 -7.40
C VAL A 353 3.91 7.55 -6.97
N ALA A 354 3.46 8.79 -6.86
CA ALA A 354 4.33 9.94 -6.59
C ALA A 354 4.32 10.39 -5.13
N GLY A 355 3.40 9.85 -4.30
CA GLY A 355 3.27 10.16 -2.90
C GLY A 355 1.81 10.27 -2.46
N ARG A 356 1.56 11.15 -1.48
CA ARG A 356 0.22 11.42 -0.95
C ARG A 356 -0.09 12.92 -0.89
N THR A 357 -1.37 13.24 -0.78
CA THR A 357 -1.86 14.62 -0.63
C THR A 357 -1.51 15.21 0.75
N ARG A 358 -1.20 14.38 1.74
CA ARG A 358 -0.79 14.77 3.09
C ARG A 358 0.59 14.19 3.41
N GLN A 359 1.30 14.81 4.37
CA GLN A 359 2.57 14.28 4.87
C GLN A 359 2.33 12.99 5.66
N PHE A 360 3.16 11.98 5.45
CA PHE A 360 3.06 10.66 6.07
C PHE A 360 4.39 9.91 6.00
N ILE A 361 4.52 8.86 6.80
CA ILE A 361 5.58 7.84 6.66
C ILE A 361 4.91 6.50 6.42
N ASN A 362 5.29 5.81 5.34
CA ASN A 362 4.79 4.49 4.97
C ASN A 362 5.91 3.64 4.33
N ALA A 363 7.03 3.53 5.01
CA ALA A 363 8.18 2.77 4.50
C ALA A 363 8.03 1.26 4.71
N PHE A 364 7.25 0.84 5.71
CA PHE A 364 7.06 -0.55 6.12
C PHE A 364 5.60 -1.01 5.98
N GLY A 365 4.69 -0.13 5.56
CA GLY A 365 3.25 -0.34 5.52
C GLY A 365 2.54 0.15 6.79
N GLU A 366 3.12 1.10 7.52
CA GLU A 366 2.62 1.65 8.79
C GLU A 366 1.72 2.87 8.65
N GLU A 367 1.82 3.58 7.54
CA GLU A 367 1.02 4.76 7.20
C GLU A 367 0.79 5.76 8.37
N VAL A 368 1.88 6.21 9.01
CA VAL A 368 1.81 7.23 10.06
C VAL A 368 1.57 8.59 9.41
N VAL A 369 0.43 9.19 9.73
CA VAL A 369 0.04 10.53 9.25
C VAL A 369 0.43 11.63 10.23
N MET A 370 0.38 12.89 9.77
CA MET A 370 0.80 14.05 10.54
C MET A 370 0.12 14.12 11.92
N GLU A 371 -1.15 13.87 11.97
CA GLU A 371 -1.96 13.93 13.18
C GLU A 371 -1.54 12.90 14.24
N ASN A 372 -1.12 11.70 13.79
CA ASN A 372 -0.55 10.69 14.70
C ASN A 372 0.76 11.22 15.31
N ALA A 373 1.63 11.78 14.47
CA ALA A 373 2.92 12.33 14.90
C ALA A 373 2.76 13.51 15.86
N GLU A 374 1.92 14.48 15.54
CA GLU A 374 1.67 15.66 16.39
C GLU A 374 1.13 15.25 17.76
N ARG A 375 0.16 14.32 17.79
CA ARG A 375 -0.40 13.85 19.04
C ARG A 375 0.62 13.08 19.87
N ALA A 376 1.40 12.21 19.23
CA ALA A 376 2.42 11.43 19.92
C ALA A 376 3.54 12.31 20.51
N VAL A 377 4.00 13.31 19.75
CA VAL A 377 4.97 14.30 20.23
C VAL A 377 4.40 15.11 21.40
N THR A 378 3.13 15.54 21.32
CA THR A 378 2.48 16.29 22.39
C THR A 378 2.41 15.47 23.68
N VAL A 379 1.92 14.24 23.61
CA VAL A 379 1.83 13.35 24.80
C VAL A 379 3.20 13.04 25.39
N ALA A 380 4.21 12.79 24.54
CA ALA A 380 5.57 12.56 25.02
C ALA A 380 6.16 13.80 25.71
N ALA A 381 5.95 14.99 25.16
CA ALA A 381 6.40 16.25 25.72
C ALA A 381 5.72 16.55 27.07
N GLU A 382 4.40 16.42 27.15
CA GLU A 382 3.65 16.60 28.40
C GLU A 382 4.11 15.63 29.49
N ALA A 383 4.29 14.36 29.16
CA ALA A 383 4.68 13.32 30.12
C ALA A 383 6.11 13.44 30.65
N THR A 384 6.99 14.15 29.93
CA THR A 384 8.41 14.29 30.27
C THR A 384 8.85 15.75 30.60
N GLY A 385 7.88 16.65 30.68
CA GLY A 385 8.15 18.08 30.96
C GLY A 385 8.91 18.80 29.83
N ALA A 386 9.01 18.22 28.67
CA ALA A 386 9.70 18.78 27.50
C ALA A 386 8.89 19.89 26.82
N VAL A 387 9.59 20.73 26.07
CA VAL A 387 8.99 21.65 25.09
C VAL A 387 9.68 21.41 23.76
N VAL A 388 8.96 20.88 22.81
CA VAL A 388 9.44 20.64 21.43
C VAL A 388 9.23 21.91 20.63
N SER A 389 10.32 22.46 20.06
CA SER A 389 10.27 23.63 19.19
C SER A 389 9.93 23.25 17.76
N GLU A 390 10.58 22.23 17.23
CA GLU A 390 10.31 21.70 15.88
C GLU A 390 10.82 20.26 15.78
N TYR A 391 10.29 19.51 14.80
CA TYR A 391 10.75 18.16 14.51
C TYR A 391 10.54 17.79 13.04
N THR A 392 11.26 16.76 12.61
CA THR A 392 11.00 16.02 11.38
C THR A 392 11.24 14.55 11.62
N ALA A 393 10.50 13.70 10.92
CA ALA A 393 10.67 12.26 11.00
C ALA A 393 10.61 11.61 9.61
N GLY A 394 11.32 10.50 9.47
CA GLY A 394 11.33 9.71 8.25
C GLY A 394 11.84 8.31 8.51
N PRO A 395 11.95 7.48 7.45
CA PRO A 395 12.34 6.09 7.63
C PRO A 395 13.86 5.91 7.75
N ARG A 396 14.28 5.03 8.64
CA ARG A 396 15.52 4.27 8.53
C ARG A 396 15.18 2.89 7.98
N TYR A 397 15.47 2.70 6.70
CA TYR A 397 15.06 1.48 5.99
C TYR A 397 15.67 0.21 6.58
N MET A 398 14.94 -0.88 6.44
CA MET A 398 15.40 -2.22 6.80
C MET A 398 16.55 -2.65 5.89
N THR A 399 17.56 -3.27 6.49
CA THR A 399 18.69 -3.90 5.77
C THR A 399 18.68 -5.40 6.00
N LEU A 400 19.60 -6.15 5.40
CA LEU A 400 19.73 -7.59 5.68
C LEU A 400 20.06 -7.88 7.15
N HIS A 401 20.72 -6.95 7.85
CA HIS A 401 21.21 -7.16 9.21
C HIS A 401 20.50 -6.32 10.26
N GLY A 402 19.52 -5.49 9.87
CA GLY A 402 18.83 -4.58 10.78
C GLY A 402 17.34 -4.42 10.50
N ARG A 403 16.54 -4.29 11.57
CA ARG A 403 15.14 -3.89 11.46
C ARG A 403 15.05 -2.44 10.97
N GLY A 404 13.97 -2.09 10.28
CA GLY A 404 13.65 -0.71 10.00
C GLY A 404 13.22 0.05 11.25
N ALA A 405 13.23 1.37 11.21
CA ALA A 405 12.74 2.22 12.28
C ALA A 405 12.23 3.57 11.72
N HIS A 406 11.47 4.30 12.51
CA HIS A 406 11.34 5.74 12.31
C HIS A 406 12.50 6.46 12.96
N GLU A 407 13.10 7.37 12.24
CA GLU A 407 14.16 8.24 12.70
C GLU A 407 13.60 9.66 12.87
N TRP A 408 13.74 10.22 14.06
CA TRP A 408 13.20 11.51 14.48
C TRP A 408 14.33 12.47 14.74
N ILE A 409 14.27 13.66 14.16
CA ILE A 409 15.14 14.77 14.49
C ILE A 409 14.30 15.79 15.24
N VAL A 410 14.71 16.11 16.48
CA VAL A 410 13.91 16.95 17.39
C VAL A 410 14.76 18.10 17.91
N GLU A 411 14.23 19.31 17.79
CA GLU A 411 14.75 20.53 18.43
C GLU A 411 13.89 20.84 19.64
N PHE A 412 14.51 20.86 20.80
CA PHE A 412 13.83 21.17 22.05
C PHE A 412 14.04 22.63 22.46
N GLY A 413 12.97 23.33 22.86
CA GLY A 413 13.02 24.57 23.61
C GLY A 413 13.34 24.31 25.08
N ARG A 414 12.88 23.16 25.62
CA ARG A 414 13.28 22.61 26.93
C ARG A 414 13.38 21.09 26.77
N ALA A 415 14.56 20.54 27.10
CA ALA A 415 14.81 19.13 27.02
C ALA A 415 13.90 18.31 27.99
N PRO A 416 13.57 17.08 27.68
CA PRO A 416 12.88 16.18 28.59
C PRO A 416 13.77 15.82 29.78
N GLU A 417 13.18 15.43 30.90
CA GLU A 417 13.90 14.87 32.04
C GLU A 417 14.64 13.57 31.67
N SER A 418 14.08 12.79 30.77
CA SER A 418 14.66 11.56 30.21
C SER A 418 14.32 11.43 28.73
N PHE A 419 15.33 11.36 27.86
CA PHE A 419 15.16 11.13 26.44
C PHE A 419 14.56 9.75 26.15
N ASP A 420 14.98 8.72 26.89
CA ASP A 420 14.42 7.36 26.74
C ASP A 420 12.93 7.34 27.10
N ALA A 421 12.53 8.03 28.17
CA ALA A 421 11.12 8.15 28.54
C ALA A 421 10.31 8.89 27.46
N PHE A 422 10.88 9.95 26.86
CA PHE A 422 10.26 10.66 25.75
C PHE A 422 10.01 9.72 24.55
N VAL A 423 11.04 8.97 24.11
CA VAL A 423 10.94 8.01 22.99
C VAL A 423 9.94 6.91 23.31
N GLN A 424 9.94 6.37 24.52
CA GLN A 424 8.96 5.33 24.92
C GLN A 424 7.51 5.83 24.89
N LYS A 425 7.28 7.08 25.34
CA LYS A 425 5.94 7.70 25.30
C LYS A 425 5.50 7.98 23.87
N LEU A 426 6.41 8.50 23.03
CA LEU A 426 6.19 8.72 21.60
C LEU A 426 5.78 7.42 20.89
N ASP A 427 6.57 6.36 21.06
CA ASP A 427 6.33 5.03 20.46
C ASP A 427 5.02 4.43 20.95
N GLY A 428 4.77 4.45 22.26
CA GLY A 428 3.54 3.93 22.84
C GLY A 428 2.29 4.66 22.34
N GLU A 429 2.35 5.97 22.18
CA GLU A 429 1.23 6.74 21.66
C GLU A 429 1.01 6.51 20.16
N LEU A 430 2.08 6.39 19.36
CA LEU A 430 1.97 6.00 17.93
C LEU A 430 1.32 4.63 17.79
N MET A 431 1.71 3.63 18.59
CA MET A 431 1.06 2.30 18.61
C MET A 431 -0.41 2.39 19.01
N ARG A 432 -0.74 3.25 19.96
CA ARG A 432 -2.13 3.45 20.39
C ARG A 432 -2.99 4.09 19.30
N LEU A 433 -2.44 5.03 18.54
CA LEU A 433 -3.14 5.81 17.52
C LEU A 433 -3.25 5.11 16.16
N ASN A 434 -2.32 4.20 15.85
CA ASN A 434 -2.21 3.61 14.51
C ASN A 434 -2.00 2.10 14.59
N SER A 435 -2.99 1.33 14.12
CA SER A 435 -2.96 -0.14 14.18
C SER A 435 -1.89 -0.77 13.29
N ASP A 436 -1.59 -0.14 12.15
CA ASP A 436 -0.57 -0.65 11.24
C ASP A 436 0.82 -0.37 11.78
N TYR A 437 1.05 0.80 12.38
CA TYR A 437 2.28 1.08 13.11
C TYR A 437 2.49 0.07 14.24
N GLU A 438 1.47 -0.19 15.08
CA GLU A 438 1.55 -1.21 16.13
C GLU A 438 1.92 -2.58 15.57
N ALA A 439 1.27 -3.02 14.49
CA ALA A 439 1.56 -4.30 13.85
C ALA A 439 3.02 -4.39 13.36
N LYS A 440 3.55 -3.30 12.77
CA LYS A 440 4.94 -3.25 12.32
C LYS A 440 5.95 -3.20 13.47
N ARG A 441 5.63 -2.46 14.55
CA ARG A 441 6.46 -2.43 15.77
C ARG A 441 6.57 -3.81 16.45
N ARG A 442 5.51 -4.59 16.39
CA ARG A 442 5.51 -5.98 16.88
C ARG A 442 6.22 -6.97 15.96
N SER A 443 6.54 -6.60 14.72
CA SER A 443 7.09 -7.51 13.72
C SER A 443 8.41 -7.03 13.12
N THR A 444 8.35 -6.03 12.25
CA THR A 444 9.45 -5.66 11.34
C THR A 444 10.21 -4.41 11.76
N MET A 445 9.64 -3.58 12.64
CA MET A 445 10.24 -2.31 13.05
C MET A 445 10.89 -2.39 14.44
N ALA A 446 12.04 -1.72 14.57
CA ALA A 446 12.67 -1.38 15.85
C ALA A 446 11.98 -0.15 16.48
N PRO A 447 12.20 0.16 17.76
CA PRO A 447 11.80 1.41 18.37
C PRO A 447 12.25 2.63 17.58
N PRO A 448 11.56 3.79 17.69
CA PRO A 448 12.01 5.03 17.08
C PRO A 448 13.41 5.42 17.55
N GLU A 449 14.22 5.91 16.62
CA GLU A 449 15.53 6.51 16.91
C GLU A 449 15.39 8.03 16.95
N MET A 450 16.00 8.70 17.92
CA MET A 450 15.89 10.14 18.08
C MET A 450 17.25 10.81 18.06
N HIS A 451 17.38 11.83 17.19
CA HIS A 451 18.49 12.75 17.12
C HIS A 451 18.05 14.11 17.67
N VAL A 452 18.73 14.57 18.72
CA VAL A 452 18.49 15.90 19.28
C VAL A 452 19.42 16.87 18.58
N VAL A 453 18.87 17.98 18.07
CA VAL A 453 19.64 19.02 17.41
C VAL A 453 19.63 20.32 18.20
N PRO A 454 20.70 21.15 18.09
CA PRO A 454 20.79 22.44 18.77
C PRO A 454 19.66 23.40 18.38
N ALA A 455 19.29 24.29 19.30
CA ALA A 455 18.30 25.34 19.05
C ALA A 455 18.66 26.19 17.81
N GLY A 456 17.66 26.47 16.98
CA GLY A 456 17.79 27.22 15.74
C GLY A 456 18.29 26.43 14.54
N THR A 457 18.48 25.11 14.65
CA THR A 457 18.87 24.25 13.52
C THR A 457 17.81 24.29 12.40
N PHE A 458 16.54 24.08 12.73
CA PHE A 458 15.47 24.14 11.74
C PHE A 458 15.26 25.53 11.14
N ALA A 459 15.44 26.59 11.93
CA ALA A 459 15.38 27.96 11.43
C ALA A 459 16.46 28.22 10.36
N ARG A 460 17.70 27.78 10.58
CA ARG A 460 18.80 27.89 9.61
C ARG A 460 18.54 27.03 8.39
N TRP A 461 18.06 25.81 8.58
CA TRP A 461 17.70 24.92 7.47
C TRP A 461 16.64 25.58 6.57
N MET A 462 15.59 26.15 7.15
CA MET A 462 14.54 26.85 6.41
C MET A 462 15.09 28.03 5.60
N LEU A 463 15.92 28.88 6.23
CA LEU A 463 16.57 30.02 5.56
C LEU A 463 17.44 29.56 4.38
N ARG A 464 18.26 28.53 4.60
CA ARG A 464 19.16 28.00 3.55
C ARG A 464 18.39 27.41 2.38
N ARG A 465 17.25 26.80 2.62
CA ARG A 465 16.41 26.15 1.60
C ARG A 465 15.32 27.07 1.01
N GLY A 466 15.20 28.29 1.48
CA GLY A 466 14.12 29.20 1.09
C GLY A 466 12.74 28.63 1.40
N LYS A 467 12.61 27.92 2.53
CA LYS A 467 11.36 27.29 2.98
C LYS A 467 10.77 28.05 4.16
N ASN A 468 9.45 28.06 4.22
CA ASN A 468 8.69 28.69 5.32
C ASN A 468 8.17 27.67 6.34
N LYS A 469 8.31 26.37 6.06
CA LYS A 469 7.88 25.25 6.93
C LYS A 469 8.81 24.06 6.78
N VAL A 470 8.96 23.32 7.88
CA VAL A 470 9.64 22.02 7.90
C VAL A 470 8.65 20.94 7.52
N PRO A 471 8.97 20.04 6.57
CA PRO A 471 8.21 18.80 6.39
C PRO A 471 8.37 17.93 7.62
N ARG A 472 7.33 17.82 8.45
CA ARG A 472 7.39 17.08 9.72
C ARG A 472 7.42 15.58 9.54
N LEU A 473 6.82 15.08 8.43
CA LEU A 473 6.91 13.68 8.02
C LEU A 473 7.37 13.60 6.59
N ALA A 474 8.32 12.72 6.33
CA ALA A 474 8.82 12.44 4.99
C ALA A 474 8.87 10.91 4.75
N ASN A 475 8.46 10.46 3.58
CA ASN A 475 8.51 9.04 3.20
C ASN A 475 9.87 8.64 2.59
N ASP A 476 10.85 9.52 2.70
CA ASP A 476 12.25 9.31 2.32
C ASP A 476 13.19 10.02 3.31
N ARG A 477 14.50 9.84 3.13
CA ARG A 477 15.52 10.37 4.05
C ARG A 477 16.03 11.76 3.71
N ARG A 478 15.63 12.34 2.57
CA ARG A 478 16.23 13.61 2.05
C ARG A 478 16.16 14.76 3.04
N VAL A 479 15.00 14.93 3.70
CA VAL A 479 14.83 16.00 4.69
C VAL A 479 15.66 15.75 5.93
N LEU A 480 15.68 14.50 6.44
CA LEU A 480 16.49 14.12 7.60
C LEU A 480 17.98 14.36 7.35
N GLU A 481 18.50 13.85 6.24
CA GLU A 481 19.93 13.98 5.89
C GLU A 481 20.33 15.44 5.71
N ASP A 482 19.46 16.25 5.14
CA ASP A 482 19.67 17.66 4.92
C ASP A 482 19.66 18.47 6.23
N VAL A 483 18.78 18.15 7.17
CA VAL A 483 18.76 18.77 8.51
C VAL A 483 20.00 18.34 9.31
N LEU A 484 20.38 17.05 9.29
CA LEU A 484 21.58 16.55 9.97
C LEU A 484 22.85 17.18 9.40
N ALA A 485 22.95 17.36 8.08
CA ALA A 485 24.07 18.07 7.46
C ALA A 485 24.18 19.53 7.96
N THR A 486 23.04 20.19 8.17
CA THR A 486 23.02 21.55 8.73
C THR A 486 23.55 21.59 10.18
N THR A 487 23.33 20.54 10.97
CA THR A 487 23.86 20.39 12.32
C THR A 487 25.36 20.19 12.32
N ALA A 488 25.87 19.29 11.46
CA ALA A 488 27.32 19.02 11.37
C ALA A 488 28.15 20.26 10.98
N GLU A 489 27.61 21.11 10.10
CA GLU A 489 28.23 22.39 9.73
C GLU A 489 28.26 23.40 10.91
N GLN A 490 27.28 23.34 11.83
CA GLN A 490 27.28 24.14 13.04
C GLN A 490 28.41 23.74 14.00
N ASP A 491 28.52 22.45 14.25
CA ASP A 491 29.54 21.92 15.16
C ASP A 491 30.94 22.23 14.63
N ALA A 492 31.14 22.12 13.31
CA ALA A 492 32.40 22.54 12.67
C ALA A 492 32.66 24.02 12.77
N ALA A 493 31.66 24.89 12.64
CA ALA A 493 31.81 26.35 12.75
C ALA A 493 32.05 26.83 14.18
N VAL A 494 31.55 26.11 15.19
CA VAL A 494 31.82 26.38 16.64
C VAL A 494 33.21 25.88 17.02
N GLY A 495 33.64 24.71 16.51
CA GLY A 495 34.98 24.14 16.77
C GLY A 495 36.15 24.94 16.16
N VAL A 496 35.91 25.82 15.20
CA VAL A 496 36.93 26.72 14.60
C VAL A 496 37.06 28.04 15.38
N ARG A 497 36.16 28.33 16.34
CA ARG A 497 36.19 29.55 17.18
C ARG A 497 36.59 29.30 18.63
N GLY A 498 37.08 28.10 18.96
CA GLY A 498 37.57 27.73 20.28
C GLY A 498 39.11 27.73 20.39
#